data_890d2933bc698f1b615f234a710a9dd2
#
_entry.id   890d2933bc698f1b615f234a710a9dd2
#
_cell.length_a   1.000
_cell.length_b   1.000
_cell.length_c   1.000
_cell.angle_alpha   90.00
_cell.angle_beta   90.00
_cell.angle_gamma   90.00
#
_symmetry.space_group_name_H-M   'P 1'
#
loop_
_entity.id
_entity.type
_entity.pdbx_description
1 polymer ?
#
loop_
_entity_poly.entity_id
_entity_poly.type
_entity_poly.pdbx_seq_one_letter_code
_entity_poly.pdbx_strand_id
1 'polypeptide(L)'
;PLITGSDCEGVGEMFQVTTLDPANMPMTEDGKVDYSQDFFGKETNLTVSGQLNGETYAQAFRNIYTFGPTFRAENSNTTRHAAEFWMIEPECAFADLQDDMELAEAMLKYVIRYVLENAPEEMNFFNSFIDKGLLDRLNHVLNSEFAHVTYTEAVEILEKNNDKFDYKVFWGCDLQTEHERYLTEQIYKRPVFVTDYPKEIKAFYMKLNEDGKTVAAMDCLVPGIGEIIGGSQREDDYGKLKARMDELGLKPEDYDFY
;
A
#
# COMPACT_ATOMS: atom_id res chain seq x y z
N PRO A 1 15.90 2.66 -5.67
CA PRO A 1 16.98 2.91 -4.70
C PRO A 1 16.40 3.01 -3.28
N LEU A 2 17.22 2.68 -2.26
CA LEU A 2 16.80 2.80 -0.85
C LEU A 2 16.86 4.24 -0.34
N ILE A 3 17.73 5.05 -0.91
CA ILE A 3 17.86 6.48 -0.59
C ILE A 3 17.19 7.27 -1.71
N THR A 4 16.25 8.10 -1.36
CA THR A 4 15.41 8.85 -2.32
C THR A 4 15.18 10.29 -1.86
N GLY A 5 14.91 11.18 -2.80
CA GLY A 5 14.45 12.55 -2.53
C GLY A 5 12.95 12.72 -2.69
N SER A 6 12.20 11.66 -3.09
CA SER A 6 10.76 11.72 -3.29
C SER A 6 9.99 10.90 -2.26
N ASP A 7 8.84 11.39 -1.85
CA ASP A 7 7.85 10.67 -1.04
C ASP A 7 6.83 10.01 -1.96
N CYS A 8 6.93 8.69 -2.13
CA CYS A 8 6.08 7.93 -3.04
C CYS A 8 4.59 8.00 -2.68
N GLU A 9 4.27 7.98 -1.39
CA GLU A 9 2.89 7.87 -0.92
C GLU A 9 2.34 9.20 -0.38
N GLY A 10 3.20 10.24 -0.26
CA GLY A 10 2.81 11.53 0.31
C GLY A 10 2.54 11.48 1.82
N VAL A 11 3.10 10.49 2.51
CA VAL A 11 2.85 10.25 3.95
C VAL A 11 3.59 11.25 4.83
N GLY A 12 4.67 11.87 4.32
CA GLY A 12 5.42 12.92 5.02
C GLY A 12 6.30 12.46 6.19
N GLU A 13 6.20 11.20 6.60
CA GLU A 13 6.96 10.63 7.73
C GLU A 13 8.03 9.66 7.24
N MET A 14 9.12 10.20 6.69
CA MET A 14 10.25 9.39 6.21
C MET A 14 11.45 9.51 7.15
N PHE A 15 12.22 8.43 7.27
CA PHE A 15 13.51 8.47 7.94
C PHE A 15 14.50 9.26 7.09
N GLN A 16 15.05 10.32 7.64
CA GLN A 16 16.02 11.16 6.97
C GLN A 16 17.40 10.51 6.89
N VAL A 17 18.05 10.65 5.76
CA VAL A 17 19.45 10.24 5.53
C VAL A 17 20.29 11.48 5.32
N THR A 18 21.23 11.73 6.22
CA THR A 18 22.12 12.90 6.16
C THR A 18 23.52 12.56 6.65
N THR A 19 24.53 13.22 6.09
CA THR A 19 25.92 13.20 6.57
C THR A 19 26.26 14.46 7.38
N LEU A 20 25.29 15.38 7.54
CA LEU A 20 25.48 16.57 8.36
C LEU A 20 25.49 16.21 9.86
N ASP A 21 26.25 16.96 10.65
CA ASP A 21 26.26 16.79 12.10
C ASP A 21 24.97 17.34 12.72
N PRO A 22 24.11 16.49 13.34
CA PRO A 22 22.89 16.97 13.97
C PRO A 22 23.10 18.01 15.08
N ALA A 23 24.28 18.05 15.69
CA ALA A 23 24.62 19.03 16.71
C ALA A 23 25.02 20.40 16.12
N ASN A 24 25.37 20.45 14.83
CA ASN A 24 25.84 21.66 14.15
C ASN A 24 25.32 21.71 12.71
N MET A 25 24.02 21.66 12.56
CA MET A 25 23.35 21.73 11.24
C MET A 25 23.64 23.08 10.57
N PRO A 26 24.17 23.09 9.32
CA PRO A 26 24.29 24.33 8.55
C PRO A 26 22.90 24.88 8.25
N MET A 27 22.75 26.19 8.35
CA MET A 27 21.45 26.86 8.15
C MET A 27 21.55 27.88 7.01
N THR A 28 20.50 27.99 6.24
CA THR A 28 20.29 29.03 5.25
C THR A 28 19.91 30.35 5.91
N GLU A 29 19.91 31.46 5.16
CA GLU A 29 19.56 32.78 5.69
C GLU A 29 18.09 32.87 6.19
N ASP A 30 17.21 32.05 5.65
CA ASP A 30 15.79 31.93 6.03
C ASP A 30 15.53 30.92 7.18
N GLY A 31 16.60 30.39 7.78
CA GLY A 31 16.52 29.55 8.97
C GLY A 31 16.15 28.09 8.72
N LYS A 32 16.30 27.61 7.49
CA LYS A 32 16.15 26.18 7.12
C LYS A 32 17.51 25.48 7.11
N VAL A 33 17.50 24.15 7.15
CA VAL A 33 18.73 23.37 6.99
C VAL A 33 19.28 23.56 5.57
N ASP A 34 20.59 23.86 5.48
CA ASP A 34 21.28 23.99 4.19
C ASP A 34 21.81 22.62 3.71
N TYR A 35 20.93 21.86 3.08
CA TYR A 35 21.29 20.56 2.50
C TYR A 35 22.26 20.64 1.30
N SER A 36 22.56 21.83 0.76
CA SER A 36 23.59 21.95 -0.29
C SER A 36 24.96 21.53 0.19
N GLN A 37 25.17 21.48 1.50
CA GLN A 37 26.40 21.02 2.15
C GLN A 37 26.37 19.53 2.50
N ASP A 38 25.24 18.83 2.29
CA ASP A 38 25.12 17.40 2.52
C ASP A 38 25.69 16.60 1.33
N PHE A 39 25.91 15.29 1.53
CA PHE A 39 26.49 14.38 0.53
C PHE A 39 25.74 14.41 -0.81
N PHE A 40 24.41 14.40 -0.78
CA PHE A 40 23.57 14.44 -1.98
C PHE A 40 23.24 15.85 -2.47
N GLY A 41 23.62 16.90 -1.74
CA GLY A 41 23.32 18.29 -2.06
C GLY A 41 21.85 18.68 -1.97
N LYS A 42 21.02 17.82 -1.42
CA LYS A 42 19.57 18.00 -1.19
C LYS A 42 19.10 17.11 -0.06
N GLU A 43 17.90 17.39 0.45
CA GLU A 43 17.24 16.51 1.42
C GLU A 43 17.03 15.11 0.82
N THR A 44 17.37 14.06 1.59
CA THR A 44 17.21 12.67 1.20
C THR A 44 16.68 11.84 2.36
N ASN A 45 15.97 10.78 2.01
CA ASN A 45 15.28 9.93 2.95
C ASN A 45 15.43 8.44 2.57
N LEU A 46 15.14 7.55 3.52
CA LEU A 46 14.92 6.14 3.22
C LEU A 46 13.56 5.98 2.53
N THR A 47 13.50 5.14 1.51
CA THR A 47 12.31 4.93 0.70
C THR A 47 11.17 4.27 1.49
N VAL A 48 9.94 4.72 1.25
CA VAL A 48 8.71 4.09 1.75
C VAL A 48 8.16 3.05 0.76
N SER A 49 8.59 3.07 -0.51
CA SER A 49 8.21 2.14 -1.57
C SER A 49 9.13 2.28 -2.78
N GLY A 50 9.35 1.18 -3.49
CA GLY A 50 10.04 1.17 -4.78
C GLY A 50 9.16 1.51 -5.98
N GLN A 51 7.86 1.75 -5.75
CA GLN A 51 6.80 1.85 -6.77
C GLN A 51 7.09 2.87 -7.86
N LEU A 52 7.21 4.16 -7.55
CA LEU A 52 7.32 5.21 -8.58
C LEU A 52 8.56 5.01 -9.48
N ASN A 53 9.69 4.62 -8.89
CA ASN A 53 10.86 4.26 -9.68
C ASN A 53 10.61 2.99 -10.50
N GLY A 54 9.92 2.01 -9.93
CA GLY A 54 9.52 0.76 -10.62
C GLY A 54 8.65 1.04 -11.83
N GLU A 55 7.65 1.91 -11.72
CA GLU A 55 6.77 2.28 -12.82
C GLU A 55 7.52 2.84 -14.02
N THR A 56 8.59 3.65 -13.82
CA THR A 56 9.39 4.14 -14.92
C THR A 56 10.11 3.02 -15.67
N TYR A 57 10.54 1.97 -14.98
CA TYR A 57 11.11 0.77 -15.60
C TYR A 57 10.05 -0.12 -16.26
N ALA A 58 8.83 -0.15 -15.75
CA ALA A 58 7.73 -0.88 -16.36
C ALA A 58 7.40 -0.34 -17.77
N GLN A 59 7.62 0.95 -18.04
CA GLN A 59 7.48 1.53 -19.37
C GLN A 59 8.45 0.90 -20.40
N ALA A 60 9.61 0.42 -19.95
CA ALA A 60 10.61 -0.22 -20.82
C ALA A 60 10.49 -1.75 -20.86
N PHE A 61 10.17 -2.37 -19.72
CA PHE A 61 10.22 -3.82 -19.55
C PHE A 61 8.83 -4.48 -19.42
N ARG A 62 7.77 -3.68 -19.41
CA ARG A 62 6.36 -4.06 -19.29
C ARG A 62 5.99 -4.59 -17.90
N ASN A 63 6.52 -5.71 -17.49
CA ASN A 63 6.24 -6.32 -16.19
C ASN A 63 7.52 -6.38 -15.38
N ILE A 64 7.55 -5.72 -14.26
CA ILE A 64 8.65 -5.73 -13.31
C ILE A 64 8.11 -5.97 -11.89
N TYR A 65 8.98 -6.22 -10.96
CA TYR A 65 8.68 -6.09 -9.55
C TYR A 65 9.89 -5.54 -8.81
N THR A 66 9.65 -4.82 -7.74
CA THR A 66 10.67 -4.55 -6.74
C THR A 66 10.50 -5.52 -5.58
N PHE A 67 11.60 -5.94 -4.99
CA PHE A 67 11.63 -6.75 -3.77
C PHE A 67 12.79 -6.29 -2.91
N GLY A 68 12.48 -5.60 -1.83
CA GLY A 68 13.52 -5.01 -0.99
C GLY A 68 12.96 -4.36 0.27
N PRO A 69 13.86 -3.87 1.14
CA PRO A 69 13.46 -3.18 2.36
C PRO A 69 12.83 -1.83 2.04
N THR A 70 11.79 -1.52 2.79
CA THR A 70 11.11 -0.23 2.83
C THR A 70 11.05 0.26 4.27
N PHE A 71 10.93 1.57 4.44
CA PHE A 71 11.07 2.21 5.75
C PHE A 71 9.93 3.21 5.94
N ARG A 72 9.21 3.10 7.06
CA ARG A 72 8.12 4.02 7.41
C ARG A 72 8.31 4.49 8.84
N ALA A 73 8.38 5.80 9.04
CA ALA A 73 8.57 6.42 10.35
C ALA A 73 7.24 6.67 11.08
N GLU A 74 6.21 5.94 10.73
CA GLU A 74 4.89 6.05 11.32
C GLU A 74 4.92 5.77 12.82
N ASN A 75 4.35 6.67 13.62
CA ASN A 75 4.20 6.47 15.05
C ASN A 75 2.99 5.57 15.36
N SER A 76 3.07 4.32 14.94
CA SER A 76 2.01 3.33 15.09
C SER A 76 2.48 2.14 15.94
N ASN A 77 1.81 1.90 17.07
CA ASN A 77 2.10 0.80 17.98
C ASN A 77 1.13 -0.38 17.76
N THR A 78 1.14 -0.96 16.58
CA THR A 78 0.34 -2.14 16.27
C THR A 78 1.22 -3.37 16.01
N THR A 79 0.64 -4.55 16.03
CA THR A 79 1.35 -5.81 15.76
C THR A 79 1.74 -5.98 14.29
N ARG A 80 1.27 -5.10 13.39
CA ARG A 80 1.47 -5.19 11.94
C ARG A 80 2.40 -4.12 11.38
N HIS A 81 2.73 -3.06 12.15
CA HIS A 81 3.57 -1.96 11.69
C HIS A 81 4.99 -2.11 12.23
N ALA A 82 5.93 -2.32 11.32
CA ALA A 82 7.35 -2.28 11.58
C ALA A 82 7.97 -1.09 10.84
N ALA A 83 9.00 -0.47 11.43
CA ALA A 83 9.68 0.66 10.81
C ALA A 83 10.51 0.27 9.59
N GLU A 84 10.89 -1.01 9.51
CA GLU A 84 11.59 -1.62 8.37
C GLU A 84 10.91 -2.96 8.05
N PHE A 85 10.57 -3.17 6.78
CA PHE A 85 9.98 -4.41 6.28
C PHE A 85 10.26 -4.57 4.80
N TRP A 86 10.02 -5.77 4.27
CA TRP A 86 10.20 -6.06 2.85
C TRP A 86 8.86 -6.12 2.15
N MET A 87 8.76 -5.49 0.98
CA MET A 87 7.60 -5.59 0.11
C MET A 87 7.96 -6.27 -1.21
N ILE A 88 6.99 -6.99 -1.77
CA ILE A 88 6.96 -7.42 -3.18
C ILE A 88 6.01 -6.48 -3.88
N GLU A 89 6.51 -5.69 -4.83
CA GLU A 89 5.76 -4.61 -5.48
C GLU A 89 5.79 -4.81 -7.00
N PRO A 90 4.86 -5.58 -7.58
CA PRO A 90 4.74 -5.73 -9.03
C PRO A 90 4.21 -4.45 -9.68
N GLU A 91 4.80 -4.09 -10.83
CA GLU A 91 4.33 -3.00 -11.67
C GLU A 91 4.16 -3.51 -13.10
N CYS A 92 2.93 -3.43 -13.61
CA CYS A 92 2.54 -3.98 -14.90
C CYS A 92 2.04 -2.87 -15.83
N ALA A 93 2.82 -2.54 -16.87
CA ALA A 93 2.37 -1.58 -17.87
C ALA A 93 1.17 -2.12 -18.66
N PHE A 94 0.21 -1.25 -18.97
CA PHE A 94 -1.02 -1.53 -19.74
C PHE A 94 -2.06 -2.42 -19.01
N ALA A 95 -1.87 -2.69 -17.72
CA ALA A 95 -2.84 -3.38 -16.88
C ALA A 95 -3.92 -2.41 -16.39
N ASP A 96 -5.15 -2.89 -16.30
CA ASP A 96 -6.22 -2.19 -15.60
C ASP A 96 -6.41 -2.72 -14.16
N LEU A 97 -7.39 -2.20 -13.44
CA LEU A 97 -7.65 -2.61 -12.05
C LEU A 97 -8.05 -4.10 -11.95
N GLN A 98 -8.75 -4.63 -12.96
CA GLN A 98 -9.13 -6.04 -12.98
C GLN A 98 -7.91 -6.95 -13.15
N ASP A 99 -7.01 -6.59 -14.07
CA ASP A 99 -5.74 -7.31 -14.27
C ASP A 99 -4.89 -7.32 -12.99
N ASP A 100 -4.87 -6.21 -12.25
CA ASP A 100 -4.13 -6.06 -10.98
C ASP A 100 -4.72 -6.99 -9.90
N MET A 101 -6.04 -7.02 -9.73
CA MET A 101 -6.70 -7.95 -8.80
C MET A 101 -6.46 -9.42 -9.16
N GLU A 102 -6.51 -9.78 -10.44
CA GLU A 102 -6.22 -11.15 -10.90
C GLU A 102 -4.77 -11.55 -10.60
N LEU A 103 -3.82 -10.64 -10.82
CA LEU A 103 -2.42 -10.86 -10.47
C LEU A 103 -2.24 -11.02 -8.95
N ALA A 104 -2.85 -10.16 -8.15
CA ALA A 104 -2.77 -10.19 -6.69
C ALA A 104 -3.33 -11.52 -6.13
N GLU A 105 -4.50 -11.98 -6.59
CA GLU A 105 -5.07 -13.27 -6.20
C GLU A 105 -4.17 -14.44 -6.62
N ALA A 106 -3.69 -14.43 -7.85
CA ALA A 106 -2.82 -15.48 -8.38
C ALA A 106 -1.49 -15.56 -7.62
N MET A 107 -0.86 -14.41 -7.34
CA MET A 107 0.39 -14.31 -6.59
C MET A 107 0.22 -14.85 -5.17
N LEU A 108 -0.81 -14.41 -4.46
CA LEU A 108 -1.07 -14.86 -3.09
C LEU A 108 -1.30 -16.37 -3.02
N LYS A 109 -2.15 -16.90 -3.90
CA LYS A 109 -2.41 -18.35 -3.99
C LYS A 109 -1.16 -19.13 -4.37
N TYR A 110 -0.34 -18.61 -5.27
CA TYR A 110 0.94 -19.24 -5.64
C TYR A 110 1.89 -19.34 -4.45
N VAL A 111 2.10 -18.24 -3.74
CA VAL A 111 3.02 -18.20 -2.58
C VAL A 111 2.54 -19.15 -1.48
N ILE A 112 1.25 -19.12 -1.14
CA ILE A 112 0.68 -20.01 -0.12
C ILE A 112 0.89 -21.49 -0.52
N ARG A 113 0.55 -21.84 -1.76
CA ARG A 113 0.73 -23.22 -2.28
C ARG A 113 2.19 -23.63 -2.22
N TYR A 114 3.09 -22.77 -2.68
CA TYR A 114 4.52 -23.04 -2.68
C TYR A 114 5.04 -23.35 -1.28
N VAL A 115 4.68 -22.54 -0.28
CA VAL A 115 5.11 -22.75 1.11
C VAL A 115 4.52 -24.04 1.69
N LEU A 116 3.24 -24.33 1.45
CA LEU A 116 2.62 -25.56 1.94
C LEU A 116 3.27 -26.83 1.35
N GLU A 117 3.70 -26.77 0.08
CA GLU A 117 4.33 -27.90 -0.61
C GLU A 117 5.82 -28.06 -0.30
N ASN A 118 6.55 -26.96 -0.08
CA ASN A 118 8.02 -26.98 0.02
C ASN A 118 8.55 -26.80 1.45
N ALA A 119 7.72 -26.39 2.41
CA ALA A 119 8.09 -26.23 3.82
C ALA A 119 7.06 -26.89 4.78
N PRO A 120 6.65 -28.15 4.53
CA PRO A 120 5.59 -28.78 5.33
C PRO A 120 5.96 -29.01 6.80
N GLU A 121 7.22 -29.23 7.11
CA GLU A 121 7.69 -29.46 8.49
C GLU A 121 7.57 -28.16 9.31
N GLU A 122 8.04 -27.05 8.76
CA GLU A 122 7.95 -25.72 9.37
C GLU A 122 6.48 -25.29 9.52
N MET A 123 5.67 -25.51 8.51
CA MET A 123 4.24 -25.18 8.56
C MET A 123 3.49 -26.00 9.60
N ASN A 124 3.80 -27.27 9.74
CA ASN A 124 3.27 -28.11 10.81
C ASN A 124 3.73 -27.66 12.19
N PHE A 125 4.98 -27.25 12.34
CA PHE A 125 5.50 -26.68 13.57
C PHE A 125 4.74 -25.39 13.95
N PHE A 126 4.61 -24.45 13.04
CA PHE A 126 3.87 -23.20 13.26
C PHE A 126 2.41 -23.47 13.62
N ASN A 127 1.75 -24.38 12.90
CA ASN A 127 0.36 -24.74 13.20
C ASN A 127 0.18 -25.40 14.57
N SER A 128 1.17 -26.18 15.01
CA SER A 128 1.07 -26.91 16.28
C SER A 128 1.43 -26.07 17.50
N PHE A 129 2.42 -25.20 17.40
CA PHE A 129 3.03 -24.53 18.54
C PHE A 129 2.83 -23.01 18.58
N ILE A 130 2.57 -22.37 17.43
CA ILE A 130 2.48 -20.90 17.35
C ILE A 130 1.04 -20.45 17.10
N ASP A 131 0.39 -21.00 16.07
CA ASP A 131 -0.94 -20.57 15.65
C ASP A 131 -1.80 -21.76 15.21
N LYS A 132 -2.57 -22.27 16.15
CA LYS A 132 -3.52 -23.37 15.88
C LYS A 132 -4.60 -22.93 14.92
N GLY A 133 -4.69 -23.59 13.77
CA GLY A 133 -5.63 -23.24 12.68
C GLY A 133 -4.97 -22.47 11.52
N LEU A 134 -3.64 -22.27 11.57
CA LEU A 134 -2.89 -21.66 10.47
C LEU A 134 -3.11 -22.40 9.15
N LEU A 135 -2.95 -23.72 9.13
CA LEU A 135 -3.12 -24.53 7.92
C LEU A 135 -4.55 -24.45 7.36
N ASP A 136 -5.55 -24.44 8.24
CA ASP A 136 -6.95 -24.29 7.82
C ASP A 136 -7.21 -22.94 7.16
N ARG A 137 -6.67 -21.85 7.73
CA ARG A 137 -6.78 -20.52 7.14
C ARG A 137 -6.08 -20.42 5.80
N LEU A 138 -4.84 -20.91 5.69
CA LEU A 138 -4.09 -20.87 4.43
C LEU A 138 -4.80 -21.70 3.34
N ASN A 139 -5.29 -22.89 3.66
CA ASN A 139 -6.07 -23.70 2.74
C ASN A 139 -7.40 -23.04 2.38
N HIS A 140 -8.04 -22.34 3.32
CA HIS A 140 -9.25 -21.59 3.04
C HIS A 140 -8.99 -20.47 2.03
N VAL A 141 -7.96 -19.66 2.20
CA VAL A 141 -7.55 -18.62 1.23
C VAL A 141 -7.23 -19.24 -0.13
N LEU A 142 -6.43 -20.32 -0.15
CA LEU A 142 -6.00 -21.01 -1.37
C LEU A 142 -7.17 -21.51 -2.21
N ASN A 143 -8.23 -22.02 -1.55
CA ASN A 143 -9.37 -22.66 -2.21
C ASN A 143 -10.59 -21.74 -2.39
N SER A 144 -10.55 -20.52 -1.86
CA SER A 144 -11.62 -19.53 -2.02
C SER A 144 -11.50 -18.81 -3.35
N GLU A 145 -12.64 -18.49 -3.95
CA GLU A 145 -12.77 -17.40 -4.91
C GLU A 145 -12.88 -16.09 -4.11
N PHE A 146 -12.08 -15.10 -4.43
CA PHE A 146 -12.07 -13.83 -3.70
C PHE A 146 -13.36 -13.05 -4.00
N ALA A 147 -13.96 -12.44 -3.00
CA ALA A 147 -15.11 -11.58 -3.19
C ALA A 147 -14.68 -10.21 -3.67
N HIS A 148 -15.57 -9.50 -4.36
CA HIS A 148 -15.39 -8.13 -4.81
C HIS A 148 -16.50 -7.27 -4.25
N VAL A 149 -16.16 -6.09 -3.74
CA VAL A 149 -17.10 -5.10 -3.23
C VAL A 149 -16.51 -3.70 -3.42
N THR A 150 -17.33 -2.74 -3.80
CA THR A 150 -16.88 -1.35 -3.82
C THR A 150 -16.77 -0.78 -2.40
N TYR A 151 -15.91 0.21 -2.20
CA TYR A 151 -15.81 0.91 -0.92
C TYR A 151 -17.16 1.47 -0.46
N THR A 152 -17.94 2.01 -1.38
CA THR A 152 -19.29 2.55 -1.06
C THR A 152 -20.21 1.47 -0.52
N GLU A 153 -20.27 0.30 -1.17
CA GLU A 153 -21.06 -0.84 -0.70
C GLU A 153 -20.52 -1.40 0.63
N ALA A 154 -19.20 -1.48 0.78
CA ALA A 154 -18.58 -1.90 2.03
C ALA A 154 -18.94 -0.96 3.19
N VAL A 155 -18.89 0.35 2.99
CA VAL A 155 -19.30 1.35 3.97
C VAL A 155 -20.79 1.19 4.33
N GLU A 156 -21.68 1.00 3.35
CA GLU A 156 -23.11 0.77 3.62
C GLU A 156 -23.37 -0.48 4.48
N ILE A 157 -22.58 -1.54 4.29
CA ILE A 157 -22.65 -2.76 5.10
C ILE A 157 -22.17 -2.47 6.52
N LEU A 158 -21.05 -1.77 6.65
CA LEU A 158 -20.41 -1.47 7.93
C LEU A 158 -21.24 -0.46 8.74
N GLU A 159 -21.80 0.57 8.12
CA GLU A 159 -22.65 1.57 8.80
C GLU A 159 -23.88 0.92 9.46
N LYS A 160 -24.47 -0.08 8.83
CA LYS A 160 -25.60 -0.86 9.41
C LYS A 160 -25.19 -1.63 10.67
N ASN A 161 -23.89 -1.78 10.92
CA ASN A 161 -23.31 -2.51 12.04
C ASN A 161 -22.40 -1.63 12.90
N ASN A 162 -22.54 -0.32 12.81
CA ASN A 162 -21.63 0.65 13.41
C ASN A 162 -21.58 0.58 14.96
N ASP A 163 -22.60 0.00 15.57
CA ASP A 163 -22.65 -0.27 17.02
C ASP A 163 -21.60 -1.28 17.50
N LYS A 164 -21.06 -2.10 16.58
CA LYS A 164 -20.07 -3.16 16.87
C LYS A 164 -18.63 -2.66 16.83
N PHE A 165 -18.37 -1.46 16.32
CA PHE A 165 -17.05 -0.93 16.08
C PHE A 165 -16.68 0.16 17.10
N ASP A 166 -15.41 0.19 17.48
CA ASP A 166 -14.83 1.26 18.29
C ASP A 166 -14.73 2.54 17.44
N TYR A 167 -14.23 2.43 16.21
CA TYR A 167 -14.17 3.50 15.22
C TYR A 167 -15.41 3.49 14.34
N LYS A 168 -16.15 4.60 14.33
CA LYS A 168 -17.37 4.69 13.55
C LYS A 168 -17.09 4.88 12.08
N VAL A 169 -17.75 4.07 11.25
CA VAL A 169 -17.62 4.13 9.78
C VAL A 169 -18.57 5.19 9.24
N PHE A 170 -18.06 5.94 8.28
CA PHE A 170 -18.80 6.87 7.42
C PHE A 170 -18.11 6.96 6.07
N TRP A 171 -18.82 7.36 5.03
CA TRP A 171 -18.21 7.47 3.70
C TRP A 171 -17.08 8.51 3.70
N GLY A 172 -15.91 8.12 3.23
CA GLY A 172 -14.69 8.94 3.20
C GLY A 172 -13.73 8.69 4.37
N CYS A 173 -14.06 7.79 5.31
CA CYS A 173 -13.14 7.40 6.37
C CYS A 173 -12.16 6.30 5.91
N ASP A 174 -10.98 6.26 6.50
CA ASP A 174 -10.09 5.10 6.38
C ASP A 174 -10.68 3.90 7.12
N LEU A 175 -10.76 2.75 6.44
CA LEU A 175 -11.18 1.51 7.07
C LEU A 175 -10.11 1.04 8.04
N GLN A 176 -10.53 0.73 9.27
CA GLN A 176 -9.65 0.19 10.29
C GLN A 176 -9.65 -1.34 10.25
N THR A 177 -8.65 -1.97 10.82
CA THR A 177 -8.52 -3.45 10.89
C THR A 177 -9.81 -4.14 11.37
N GLU A 178 -10.54 -3.55 12.30
CA GLU A 178 -11.82 -4.12 12.78
C GLU A 178 -12.88 -4.17 11.68
N HIS A 179 -12.93 -3.16 10.80
CA HIS A 179 -13.84 -3.09 9.66
C HIS A 179 -13.47 -4.12 8.59
N GLU A 180 -12.19 -4.20 8.23
CA GLU A 180 -11.64 -5.14 7.25
C GLU A 180 -11.89 -6.60 7.67
N ARG A 181 -11.62 -6.90 8.95
CA ARG A 181 -11.89 -8.22 9.52
C ARG A 181 -13.39 -8.52 9.59
N TYR A 182 -14.23 -7.54 9.86
CA TYR A 182 -15.67 -7.75 9.85
C TYR A 182 -16.17 -8.12 8.46
N LEU A 183 -15.68 -7.45 7.41
CA LEU A 183 -16.00 -7.80 6.02
C LEU A 183 -15.55 -9.24 5.69
N THR A 184 -14.30 -9.58 5.98
CA THR A 184 -13.72 -10.87 5.60
C THR A 184 -14.21 -12.05 6.46
N GLU A 185 -14.48 -11.84 7.75
CA GLU A 185 -14.80 -12.92 8.71
C GLU A 185 -16.31 -13.08 8.95
N GLN A 186 -17.08 -11.99 8.91
CA GLN A 186 -18.52 -12.04 9.24
C GLN A 186 -19.41 -11.97 8.01
N ILE A 187 -19.08 -11.11 7.03
CA ILE A 187 -19.92 -10.88 5.87
C ILE A 187 -19.60 -11.89 4.76
N TYR A 188 -18.39 -11.82 4.19
CA TYR A 188 -18.01 -12.63 3.02
C TYR A 188 -17.43 -13.99 3.37
N LYS A 189 -16.86 -14.13 4.57
CA LYS A 189 -16.22 -15.35 5.11
C LYS A 189 -15.14 -15.92 4.18
N ARG A 190 -14.42 -15.04 3.50
CA ARG A 190 -13.36 -15.33 2.52
C ARG A 190 -12.57 -14.05 2.22
N PRO A 191 -11.44 -14.12 1.49
CA PRO A 191 -10.74 -12.93 1.04
C PRO A 191 -11.65 -12.02 0.19
N VAL A 192 -11.43 -10.70 0.29
CA VAL A 192 -12.26 -9.67 -0.33
C VAL A 192 -11.36 -8.61 -0.95
N PHE A 193 -11.62 -8.26 -2.21
CA PHE A 193 -11.14 -7.02 -2.80
C PHE A 193 -12.15 -5.92 -2.52
N VAL A 194 -11.70 -4.84 -1.89
CA VAL A 194 -12.46 -3.59 -1.77
C VAL A 194 -11.92 -2.63 -2.81
N THR A 195 -12.78 -2.06 -3.66
CA THR A 195 -12.37 -1.23 -4.80
C THR A 195 -13.02 0.15 -4.75
N ASP A 196 -12.56 1.06 -5.62
CA ASP A 196 -13.18 2.35 -5.88
C ASP A 196 -13.28 3.23 -4.63
N TYR A 197 -12.12 3.45 -4.01
CA TYR A 197 -11.98 4.28 -2.81
C TYR A 197 -12.18 5.78 -3.10
N PRO A 198 -12.63 6.56 -2.12
CA PRO A 198 -12.63 8.02 -2.24
C PRO A 198 -11.25 8.57 -2.56
N LYS A 199 -11.16 9.49 -3.52
CA LYS A 199 -9.88 10.07 -3.96
C LYS A 199 -9.15 10.81 -2.83
N GLU A 200 -9.87 11.34 -1.84
CA GLU A 200 -9.33 12.12 -0.74
C GLU A 200 -8.44 11.30 0.20
N ILE A 201 -8.65 9.99 0.27
CA ILE A 201 -7.91 9.08 1.16
C ILE A 201 -6.94 8.16 0.41
N LYS A 202 -6.70 8.42 -0.88
CA LYS A 202 -5.78 7.62 -1.71
C LYS A 202 -4.76 8.53 -2.43
N ALA A 203 -3.66 7.93 -2.87
CA ALA A 203 -2.53 8.64 -3.45
C ALA A 203 -2.85 9.32 -4.79
N PHE A 204 -2.06 10.32 -5.15
CA PHE A 204 -2.28 11.21 -6.29
C PHE A 204 -2.24 10.53 -7.66
N TYR A 205 -1.45 9.47 -7.78
CA TYR A 205 -1.19 8.76 -9.03
C TYR A 205 -2.30 7.76 -9.43
N MET A 206 -3.28 7.54 -8.56
CA MET A 206 -4.35 6.58 -8.82
C MET A 206 -5.36 7.14 -9.82
N LYS A 207 -5.78 6.32 -10.78
CA LYS A 207 -6.70 6.71 -11.85
C LYS A 207 -8.04 7.16 -11.31
N LEU A 208 -8.43 8.39 -11.65
CA LEU A 208 -9.72 8.94 -11.28
C LEU A 208 -10.83 8.25 -12.08
N ASN A 209 -11.84 7.73 -11.38
CA ASN A 209 -13.02 7.14 -12.00
C ASN A 209 -13.92 8.22 -12.66
N GLU A 210 -14.84 7.78 -13.53
CA GLU A 210 -15.74 8.68 -14.25
C GLU A 210 -16.67 9.51 -13.34
N ASP A 211 -16.91 9.06 -12.11
CA ASP A 211 -17.70 9.78 -11.12
C ASP A 211 -17.01 11.04 -10.56
N GLY A 212 -15.71 11.17 -10.79
CA GLY A 212 -14.87 12.27 -10.33
C GLY A 212 -14.65 12.31 -8.80
N LYS A 213 -15.06 11.28 -8.07
CA LYS A 213 -15.02 11.17 -6.61
C LYS A 213 -14.19 10.01 -6.12
N THR A 214 -14.18 8.91 -6.87
CA THR A 214 -13.46 7.70 -6.52
C THR A 214 -12.29 7.46 -7.45
N VAL A 215 -11.36 6.61 -7.02
CA VAL A 215 -10.19 6.19 -7.80
C VAL A 215 -10.19 4.68 -7.96
N ALA A 216 -9.62 4.20 -9.07
CA ALA A 216 -9.46 2.78 -9.38
C ALA A 216 -8.36 2.16 -8.50
N ALA A 217 -8.59 2.15 -7.21
CA ALA A 217 -7.77 1.51 -6.19
C ALA A 217 -8.40 0.20 -5.74
N MET A 218 -7.59 -0.72 -5.24
CA MET A 218 -8.04 -1.93 -4.55
C MET A 218 -7.21 -2.22 -3.31
N ASP A 219 -7.85 -2.73 -2.28
CA ASP A 219 -7.19 -3.35 -1.15
C ASP A 219 -7.64 -4.82 -1.07
N CYS A 220 -6.69 -5.75 -1.01
CA CYS A 220 -6.94 -7.17 -0.80
C CYS A 220 -6.95 -7.47 0.70
N LEU A 221 -8.11 -7.83 1.21
CA LEU A 221 -8.33 -8.14 2.61
C LEU A 221 -8.41 -9.66 2.81
N VAL A 222 -7.75 -10.17 3.86
CA VAL A 222 -7.82 -11.59 4.22
C VAL A 222 -8.30 -11.82 5.65
N PRO A 223 -9.01 -12.92 5.93
CA PRO A 223 -9.46 -13.24 7.27
C PRO A 223 -8.30 -13.34 8.28
N GLY A 224 -8.49 -12.80 9.46
CA GLY A 224 -7.52 -12.84 10.57
C GLY A 224 -6.45 -11.76 10.53
N ILE A 225 -6.25 -11.09 9.39
CA ILE A 225 -5.21 -10.06 9.22
C ILE A 225 -5.83 -8.71 8.83
N GLY A 226 -6.69 -8.66 7.81
CA GLY A 226 -7.17 -7.47 7.13
C GLY A 226 -6.39 -7.25 5.84
N GLU A 227 -6.07 -6.01 5.50
CA GLU A 227 -5.31 -5.65 4.29
C GLU A 227 -3.92 -6.29 4.26
N ILE A 228 -3.59 -6.92 3.13
CA ILE A 228 -2.26 -7.50 2.84
C ILE A 228 -1.68 -7.02 1.52
N ILE A 229 -2.50 -6.52 0.59
CA ILE A 229 -2.06 -5.94 -0.68
C ILE A 229 -2.91 -4.70 -0.93
N GLY A 230 -2.26 -3.57 -1.20
CA GLY A 230 -2.87 -2.39 -1.77
C GLY A 230 -2.39 -2.20 -3.20
N GLY A 231 -3.28 -1.86 -4.13
CA GLY A 231 -2.96 -1.66 -5.52
C GLY A 231 -3.85 -0.63 -6.20
N SER A 232 -3.52 -0.26 -7.42
CA SER A 232 -4.37 0.62 -8.21
C SER A 232 -4.00 0.61 -9.69
N GLN A 233 -4.97 0.91 -10.53
CA GLN A 233 -4.68 1.39 -11.88
C GLN A 233 -4.11 2.81 -11.78
N ARG A 234 -3.05 3.10 -12.52
CA ARG A 234 -2.42 4.42 -12.52
C ARG A 234 -3.15 5.38 -13.47
N GLU A 235 -3.13 6.68 -13.13
CA GLU A 235 -3.67 7.71 -14.02
C GLU A 235 -2.79 7.84 -15.27
N ASP A 236 -3.39 7.63 -16.41
CA ASP A 236 -2.74 7.64 -17.73
C ASP A 236 -3.00 8.94 -18.52
N ASP A 237 -3.80 9.85 -17.99
CA ASP A 237 -4.01 11.19 -18.52
C ASP A 237 -3.12 12.20 -17.78
N TYR A 238 -2.11 12.72 -18.50
CA TYR A 238 -1.17 13.70 -17.95
C TYR A 238 -1.88 14.95 -17.37
N GLY A 239 -2.95 15.42 -18.00
CA GLY A 239 -3.69 16.60 -17.53
C GLY A 239 -4.38 16.35 -16.20
N LYS A 240 -4.98 15.16 -16.02
CA LYS A 240 -5.63 14.74 -14.77
C LYS A 240 -4.59 14.51 -13.67
N LEU A 241 -3.49 13.82 -13.97
CA LEU A 241 -2.40 13.58 -13.03
C LEU A 241 -1.84 14.91 -12.50
N LYS A 242 -1.51 15.82 -13.41
CA LYS A 242 -1.00 17.15 -13.06
C LYS A 242 -2.01 17.94 -12.21
N ALA A 243 -3.27 17.96 -12.61
CA ALA A 243 -4.32 18.65 -11.83
C ALA A 243 -4.45 18.09 -10.41
N ARG A 244 -4.31 16.77 -10.25
CA ARG A 244 -4.34 16.14 -8.93
C ARG A 244 -3.12 16.50 -8.10
N MET A 245 -1.94 16.55 -8.68
CA MET A 245 -0.72 17.01 -8.00
C MET A 245 -0.85 18.47 -7.54
N ASP A 246 -1.38 19.34 -8.40
CA ASP A 246 -1.63 20.76 -8.07
C ASP A 246 -2.67 20.90 -6.94
N GLU A 247 -3.75 20.10 -6.94
CA GLU A 247 -4.77 20.05 -5.89
C GLU A 247 -4.17 19.70 -4.51
N LEU A 248 -3.20 18.78 -4.49
CA LEU A 248 -2.53 18.31 -3.28
C LEU A 248 -1.32 19.18 -2.89
N GLY A 249 -0.96 20.18 -3.69
CA GLY A 249 0.18 21.05 -3.45
C GLY A 249 1.54 20.35 -3.56
N LEU A 250 1.61 19.26 -4.34
CA LEU A 250 2.86 18.55 -4.60
C LEU A 250 3.75 19.38 -5.52
N LYS A 251 5.06 19.31 -5.30
CA LYS A 251 6.04 20.03 -6.11
C LYS A 251 6.45 19.19 -7.31
N PRO A 252 6.20 19.63 -8.55
CA PRO A 252 6.55 18.84 -9.74
C PRO A 252 8.03 18.47 -9.82
N GLU A 253 8.93 19.32 -9.28
CA GLU A 253 10.37 19.10 -9.27
C GLU A 253 10.82 17.88 -8.44
N ASP A 254 9.99 17.44 -7.48
CA ASP A 254 10.27 16.25 -6.67
C ASP A 254 9.89 14.95 -7.43
N TYR A 255 9.13 15.09 -8.52
CA TYR A 255 8.59 13.98 -9.32
C TYR A 255 8.92 14.10 -10.81
N ASP A 256 9.92 14.89 -11.20
CA ASP A 256 10.28 15.14 -12.60
C ASP A 256 10.76 13.88 -13.35
N PHE A 257 11.12 12.84 -12.61
CA PHE A 257 11.49 11.53 -13.16
C PHE A 257 10.27 10.63 -13.48
N TYR A 258 9.14 10.93 -12.87
CA TYR A 258 7.89 10.18 -12.97
C TYR A 258 6.98 10.76 -14.06
#